data_2e921f23c9e3db5819b26aead04abd74
#
_entry.id   2e921f23c9e3db5819b26aead04abd74
#
_cell.length_a   1.000
_cell.length_b   1.000
_cell.length_c   1.000
_cell.angle_alpha   90.00
_cell.angle_beta   90.00
_cell.angle_gamma   90.00
#
_symmetry.space_group_name_H-M   'P 1'
#
loop_
_entity.id
_entity.type
_entity.pdbx_description
1 polymer ?
#
loop_
_entity_poly.entity_id
_entity_poly.type
_entity_poly.pdbx_seq_one_letter_code
_entity_poly.pdbx_strand_id
1 'polypeptide(L)'
;HDIQLHIHPHWEDSFFDGESWVFDTKRYKLSDFSKVEIDDIIKRFSLVLEEITSIKPTIFRAGGWCIQPFDKMADALYKYGIRGDSTIFPKGKNTTSEKSFDFTNAPNKNNWRFSNDPLIEDENGDFLEIPISSVKTTPLFYFKFIFNKFFGGEKQKSFGDGFAISNSKNQIFDLLFKPSYSVASIDGYKASLLNRCAKQN
;
A
#
# COMPACT_ATOMS: atom_id res chain seq x y z
N HIS A 1 -13.28 -13.66 8.54
CA HIS A 1 -12.35 -12.66 8.00
C HIS A 1 -12.46 -12.66 6.48
N ASP A 2 -12.33 -11.49 5.88
CA ASP A 2 -12.26 -11.33 4.43
C ASP A 2 -10.77 -11.25 4.02
N ILE A 3 -10.29 -12.26 3.29
CA ILE A 3 -8.88 -12.39 2.91
C ILE A 3 -8.76 -12.02 1.44
N GLN A 4 -7.96 -10.99 1.15
CA GLN A 4 -7.84 -10.40 -0.17
C GLN A 4 -6.38 -10.34 -0.64
N LEU A 5 -6.15 -10.07 -1.93
CA LEU A 5 -4.85 -10.16 -2.56
C LEU A 5 -3.96 -8.95 -2.23
N HIS A 6 -2.79 -9.22 -1.64
CA HIS A 6 -1.76 -8.21 -1.38
C HIS A 6 -0.39 -8.73 -1.83
N ILE A 7 0.23 -8.08 -2.82
CA ILE A 7 1.46 -8.54 -3.43
C ILE A 7 2.59 -7.55 -3.19
N HIS A 8 3.73 -8.04 -2.74
CA HIS A 8 5.01 -7.36 -2.71
C HIS A 8 5.93 -7.94 -3.78
N PRO A 9 5.95 -7.40 -5.01
CA PRO A 9 6.57 -8.04 -6.17
C PRO A 9 8.09 -8.25 -6.06
N HIS A 10 8.79 -7.44 -5.28
CA HIS A 10 10.23 -7.60 -5.08
C HIS A 10 10.65 -8.95 -4.46
N TRP A 11 9.71 -9.70 -3.90
CA TRP A 11 9.95 -11.08 -3.46
C TRP A 11 10.23 -12.04 -4.62
N GLU A 12 9.81 -11.73 -5.86
CA GLU A 12 10.12 -12.51 -7.04
C GLU A 12 11.62 -12.60 -7.33
N ASP A 13 12.36 -11.55 -6.98
CA ASP A 13 13.81 -11.44 -7.20
C ASP A 13 14.61 -11.71 -5.91
N SER A 14 13.94 -12.03 -4.81
CA SER A 14 14.58 -12.31 -3.52
C SER A 14 14.85 -13.81 -3.37
N PHE A 15 15.96 -14.15 -2.73
CA PHE A 15 16.37 -15.55 -2.52
C PHE A 15 17.02 -15.74 -1.15
N PHE A 16 17.01 -16.98 -0.68
CA PHE A 16 17.72 -17.39 0.52
C PHE A 16 19.10 -17.92 0.15
N ASP A 17 20.17 -17.32 0.69
CA ASP A 17 21.57 -17.65 0.36
C ASP A 17 22.15 -18.83 1.18
N GLY A 18 21.36 -19.38 2.10
CA GLY A 18 21.75 -20.41 3.04
C GLY A 18 21.90 -19.92 4.48
N GLU A 19 22.02 -18.63 4.69
CA GLU A 19 22.16 -17.99 6.01
C GLU A 19 21.04 -16.94 6.26
N SER A 20 20.69 -16.17 5.21
CA SER A 20 19.72 -15.09 5.29
C SER A 20 18.96 -14.87 3.98
N TRP A 21 17.87 -14.09 4.07
CA TRP A 21 17.17 -13.62 2.87
C TRP A 21 17.93 -12.46 2.23
N VAL A 22 18.25 -12.60 0.95
CA VAL A 22 18.80 -11.52 0.11
C VAL A 22 17.67 -10.87 -0.65
N PHE A 23 17.42 -9.59 -0.38
CA PHE A 23 16.34 -8.83 -1.00
C PHE A 23 16.86 -8.03 -2.19
N ASP A 24 16.24 -8.22 -3.37
CA ASP A 24 16.44 -7.34 -4.51
C ASP A 24 15.24 -6.39 -4.65
N THR A 25 15.49 -5.10 -4.55
CA THR A 25 14.45 -4.06 -4.65
C THR A 25 14.47 -3.30 -5.97
N LYS A 26 15.23 -3.74 -6.97
CA LYS A 26 15.31 -3.10 -8.30
C LYS A 26 13.94 -3.10 -8.99
N ARG A 27 13.22 -4.23 -8.88
CA ARG A 27 11.83 -4.36 -9.37
C ARG A 27 10.87 -4.37 -8.18
N TYR A 28 10.71 -3.20 -7.54
CA TYR A 28 9.91 -3.08 -6.32
C TYR A 28 8.41 -3.03 -6.58
N LYS A 29 8.00 -2.46 -7.71
CA LYS A 29 6.61 -2.25 -8.10
C LYS A 29 6.16 -3.34 -9.06
N LEU A 30 4.89 -3.73 -9.01
CA LEU A 30 4.34 -4.65 -10.00
C LEU A 30 4.50 -4.11 -11.44
N SER A 31 4.42 -2.79 -11.60
CA SER A 31 4.64 -2.11 -12.88
C SER A 31 6.09 -2.13 -13.40
N ASP A 32 7.06 -2.61 -12.62
CA ASP A 32 8.45 -2.81 -13.07
C ASP A 32 8.62 -4.14 -13.84
N PHE A 33 7.63 -5.00 -13.80
CA PHE A 33 7.57 -6.28 -14.51
C PHE A 33 6.91 -6.13 -15.89
N SER A 34 7.23 -7.05 -16.80
CA SER A 34 6.55 -7.13 -18.09
C SER A 34 5.08 -7.57 -17.93
N LYS A 35 4.24 -7.31 -18.92
CA LYS A 35 2.82 -7.74 -18.87
C LYS A 35 2.66 -9.24 -18.69
N VAL A 36 3.54 -10.06 -19.25
CA VAL A 36 3.52 -11.52 -19.10
C VAL A 36 3.87 -11.93 -17.68
N GLU A 37 4.89 -11.33 -17.08
CA GLU A 37 5.26 -11.58 -15.68
C GLU A 37 4.16 -11.13 -14.72
N ILE A 38 3.56 -9.96 -14.96
CA ILE A 38 2.43 -9.45 -14.17
C ILE A 38 1.25 -10.42 -14.20
N ASP A 39 0.90 -10.94 -15.39
CA ASP A 39 -0.16 -11.94 -15.55
C ASP A 39 0.15 -13.21 -14.74
N ASP A 40 1.37 -13.72 -14.82
CA ASP A 40 1.80 -14.90 -14.06
C ASP A 40 1.81 -14.66 -12.54
N ILE A 41 2.35 -13.54 -12.08
CA ILE A 41 2.38 -13.17 -10.66
C ILE A 41 0.96 -13.10 -10.09
N ILE A 42 0.06 -12.34 -10.73
CA ILE A 42 -1.32 -12.18 -10.25
C ILE A 42 -2.03 -13.55 -10.25
N LYS A 43 -1.84 -14.36 -11.30
CA LYS A 43 -2.41 -15.70 -11.39
C LYS A 43 -1.97 -16.57 -10.22
N ARG A 44 -0.66 -16.71 -10.02
CA ARG A 44 -0.10 -17.61 -8.99
C ARG A 44 -0.58 -17.22 -7.60
N PHE A 45 -0.48 -15.96 -7.22
CA PHE A 45 -0.89 -15.51 -5.90
C PHE A 45 -2.40 -15.59 -5.69
N SER A 46 -3.21 -15.34 -6.73
CA SER A 46 -4.66 -15.52 -6.65
C SER A 46 -5.05 -16.98 -6.45
N LEU A 47 -4.43 -17.91 -7.19
CA LEU A 47 -4.69 -19.33 -7.06
C LEU A 47 -4.26 -19.90 -5.69
N VAL A 48 -3.10 -19.47 -5.18
CA VAL A 48 -2.63 -19.87 -3.85
C VAL A 48 -3.60 -19.40 -2.76
N LEU A 49 -4.07 -18.14 -2.84
CA LEU A 49 -5.06 -17.66 -1.90
C LEU A 49 -6.38 -18.43 -1.99
N GLU A 50 -6.88 -18.68 -3.18
CA GLU A 50 -8.10 -19.44 -3.41
C GLU A 50 -7.97 -20.90 -2.88
N GLU A 51 -6.82 -21.53 -3.08
CA GLU A 51 -6.54 -22.87 -2.56
C GLU A 51 -6.57 -22.92 -1.03
N ILE A 52 -5.93 -21.93 -0.37
CA ILE A 52 -5.85 -21.89 1.10
C ILE A 52 -7.18 -21.48 1.73
N THR A 53 -7.89 -20.54 1.13
CA THR A 53 -9.08 -19.94 1.75
C THR A 53 -10.40 -20.51 1.24
N SER A 54 -10.38 -21.24 0.13
CA SER A 54 -11.56 -21.66 -0.66
C SER A 54 -12.41 -20.48 -1.15
N ILE A 55 -11.84 -19.27 -1.17
CA ILE A 55 -12.51 -18.04 -1.60
C ILE A 55 -11.61 -17.33 -2.61
N LYS A 56 -12.16 -17.03 -3.78
CA LYS A 56 -11.44 -16.29 -4.82
C LYS A 56 -11.28 -14.83 -4.40
N PRO A 57 -10.06 -14.27 -4.41
CA PRO A 57 -9.87 -12.85 -4.10
C PRO A 57 -10.52 -11.97 -5.17
N THR A 58 -11.18 -10.90 -4.76
CA THR A 58 -11.84 -9.93 -5.63
C THR A 58 -11.30 -8.51 -5.47
N ILE A 59 -10.49 -8.28 -4.44
CA ILE A 59 -9.87 -6.99 -4.13
C ILE A 59 -8.35 -7.14 -4.14
N PHE A 60 -7.68 -6.16 -4.69
CA PHE A 60 -6.23 -6.04 -4.71
C PHE A 60 -5.75 -4.89 -3.82
N ARG A 61 -4.57 -5.06 -3.25
CA ARG A 61 -3.79 -3.98 -2.64
C ARG A 61 -2.35 -4.08 -3.09
N ALA A 62 -1.83 -3.02 -3.70
CA ALA A 62 -0.45 -2.99 -4.14
C ALA A 62 0.52 -2.86 -2.96
N GLY A 63 1.57 -3.67 -2.96
CA GLY A 63 2.67 -3.58 -2.02
C GLY A 63 3.34 -2.21 -2.08
N GLY A 64 3.64 -1.64 -0.91
CA GLY A 64 4.21 -0.31 -0.81
C GLY A 64 3.33 0.82 -1.34
N TRP A 65 2.05 0.57 -1.61
CA TRP A 65 1.10 1.49 -2.28
C TRP A 65 1.45 1.83 -3.72
N CYS A 66 2.30 1.04 -4.38
CA CYS A 66 2.81 1.33 -5.73
C CYS A 66 1.85 0.80 -6.81
N ILE A 67 0.65 1.37 -6.92
CA ILE A 67 -0.37 0.98 -7.90
C ILE A 67 -0.19 1.65 -9.28
N GLN A 68 0.61 2.69 -9.35
CA GLN A 68 0.78 3.47 -10.57
C GLN A 68 1.99 3.02 -11.40
N PRO A 69 1.86 2.98 -12.74
CA PRO A 69 0.63 3.16 -13.53
C PRO A 69 -0.25 1.89 -13.48
N PHE A 70 -1.56 2.06 -13.28
CA PHE A 70 -2.52 0.97 -13.12
C PHE A 70 -2.79 0.18 -14.41
N ASP A 71 -2.79 0.84 -15.55
CA ASP A 71 -3.05 0.26 -16.87
C ASP A 71 -2.15 -0.92 -17.23
N LYS A 72 -0.95 -0.99 -16.63
CA LYS A 72 -0.05 -2.13 -16.82
C LYS A 72 -0.60 -3.44 -16.23
N MET A 73 -1.37 -3.36 -15.16
CA MET A 73 -1.89 -4.53 -14.43
C MET A 73 -3.40 -4.72 -14.56
N ALA A 74 -4.12 -3.75 -15.11
CA ALA A 74 -5.58 -3.76 -15.24
C ALA A 74 -6.10 -5.04 -15.91
N ASP A 75 -5.54 -5.39 -17.08
CA ASP A 75 -5.95 -6.57 -17.85
C ASP A 75 -5.80 -7.87 -17.05
N ALA A 76 -4.69 -8.02 -16.34
CA ALA A 76 -4.43 -9.20 -15.53
C ALA A 76 -5.36 -9.26 -14.31
N LEU A 77 -5.54 -8.16 -13.59
CA LEU A 77 -6.49 -8.08 -12.47
C LEU A 77 -7.91 -8.43 -12.94
N TYR A 78 -8.34 -7.85 -14.06
CA TYR A 78 -9.65 -8.12 -14.64
C TYR A 78 -9.80 -9.59 -15.02
N LYS A 79 -8.82 -10.19 -15.70
CA LYS A 79 -8.80 -11.59 -16.13
C LYS A 79 -8.99 -12.57 -14.97
N TYR A 80 -8.37 -12.30 -13.82
CA TYR A 80 -8.48 -13.17 -12.65
C TYR A 80 -9.63 -12.83 -11.69
N GLY A 81 -10.52 -11.92 -12.10
CA GLY A 81 -11.76 -11.63 -11.37
C GLY A 81 -11.64 -10.60 -10.27
N ILE A 82 -10.50 -9.90 -10.21
CA ILE A 82 -10.28 -8.81 -9.27
C ILE A 82 -10.94 -7.56 -9.84
N ARG A 83 -11.82 -6.94 -9.07
CA ARG A 83 -12.63 -5.78 -9.46
C ARG A 83 -12.53 -4.63 -8.47
N GLY A 84 -11.91 -4.85 -7.32
CA GLY A 84 -11.67 -3.81 -6.33
C GLY A 84 -10.19 -3.53 -6.16
N ASP A 85 -9.86 -2.29 -5.84
CA ASP A 85 -8.56 -1.89 -5.31
C ASP A 85 -8.73 -1.23 -3.94
N SER A 86 -7.76 -1.42 -3.07
CA SER A 86 -7.70 -0.75 -1.77
C SER A 86 -6.28 -0.30 -1.48
N THR A 87 -5.71 0.42 -2.43
CA THR A 87 -4.31 0.88 -2.34
C THR A 87 -4.21 2.36 -2.03
N ILE A 88 -5.10 3.17 -2.59
CA ILE A 88 -5.02 4.62 -2.50
C ILE A 88 -5.36 5.11 -1.10
N PHE A 89 -4.65 6.11 -0.64
CA PHE A 89 -5.07 6.95 0.48
C PHE A 89 -4.98 8.41 0.11
N PRO A 90 -6.03 9.20 0.41
CA PRO A 90 -6.10 10.60 -0.02
C PRO A 90 -4.87 11.41 0.41
N LYS A 91 -4.33 12.19 -0.53
CA LYS A 91 -3.15 13.04 -0.34
C LYS A 91 -1.84 12.30 -0.03
N GLY A 92 -1.79 10.96 -0.22
CA GLY A 92 -0.56 10.19 -0.12
C GLY A 92 0.42 10.52 -1.24
N LYS A 93 1.70 10.59 -0.92
CA LYS A 93 2.76 10.80 -1.91
C LYS A 93 4.09 10.25 -1.43
N ASN A 94 4.77 9.57 -2.31
CA ASN A 94 6.17 9.17 -2.15
C ASN A 94 6.85 9.18 -3.52
N THR A 95 8.08 9.69 -3.60
CA THR A 95 8.80 9.88 -4.87
C THR A 95 10.23 9.32 -4.81
N THR A 96 10.45 8.25 -4.04
CA THR A 96 11.74 7.55 -4.12
C THR A 96 11.83 6.72 -5.39
N SER A 97 13.03 6.34 -5.82
CA SER A 97 13.27 5.56 -7.03
C SER A 97 12.53 4.22 -7.01
N GLU A 98 12.59 3.53 -5.88
CA GLU A 98 12.02 2.20 -5.70
C GLU A 98 10.51 2.30 -5.42
N LYS A 99 10.13 3.17 -4.48
CA LYS A 99 8.76 3.33 -4.02
C LYS A 99 8.20 4.67 -4.50
N SER A 100 7.39 4.61 -5.54
CA SER A 100 6.82 5.80 -6.16
C SER A 100 5.31 5.71 -6.31
N PHE A 101 4.60 6.69 -5.75
CA PHE A 101 3.17 6.92 -5.93
C PHE A 101 2.83 8.38 -5.65
N ASP A 102 1.79 8.90 -6.30
CA ASP A 102 1.27 10.24 -6.05
C ASP A 102 -0.26 10.23 -6.08
N PHE A 103 -0.87 10.31 -4.91
CA PHE A 103 -2.32 10.32 -4.70
C PHE A 103 -2.85 11.69 -4.30
N THR A 104 -2.09 12.75 -4.57
CA THR A 104 -2.47 14.13 -4.20
C THR A 104 -3.78 14.56 -4.84
N ASN A 105 -4.09 14.02 -6.02
CA ASN A 105 -5.30 14.32 -6.80
C ASN A 105 -6.38 13.23 -6.68
N ALA A 106 -6.23 12.27 -5.78
CA ALA A 106 -7.25 11.25 -5.58
C ALA A 106 -8.60 11.87 -5.17
N PRO A 107 -9.74 11.32 -5.65
CA PRO A 107 -11.06 11.73 -5.20
C PRO A 107 -11.18 11.70 -3.68
N ASN A 108 -11.90 12.67 -3.12
CA ASN A 108 -12.17 12.71 -1.68
C ASN A 108 -13.54 12.09 -1.39
N LYS A 109 -13.63 10.77 -1.59
CA LYS A 109 -14.84 9.97 -1.45
C LYS A 109 -14.54 8.68 -0.68
N ASN A 110 -15.58 8.05 -0.15
CA ASN A 110 -15.44 6.76 0.55
C ASN A 110 -15.17 5.60 -0.42
N ASN A 111 -15.60 5.73 -1.67
CA ASN A 111 -15.30 4.84 -2.78
C ASN A 111 -15.66 5.53 -4.11
N TRP A 112 -15.12 5.04 -5.22
CA TRP A 112 -15.48 5.46 -6.57
C TRP A 112 -15.12 4.39 -7.59
N ARG A 113 -15.80 4.41 -8.75
CA ARG A 113 -15.43 3.55 -9.86
C ARG A 113 -14.37 4.22 -10.73
N PHE A 114 -13.57 3.41 -11.39
CA PHE A 114 -12.54 3.85 -12.32
C PHE A 114 -12.24 2.76 -13.37
N SER A 115 -11.59 3.13 -14.47
CA SER A 115 -11.17 2.22 -15.53
C SER A 115 -9.65 1.99 -15.52
N ASN A 116 -8.87 2.92 -16.05
CA ASN A 116 -7.43 2.76 -16.27
C ASN A 116 -6.54 3.55 -15.28
N ASP A 117 -7.11 4.52 -14.59
CA ASP A 117 -6.40 5.32 -13.59
C ASP A 117 -7.29 5.47 -12.35
N PRO A 118 -6.88 4.91 -11.22
CA PRO A 118 -7.66 4.98 -10.00
C PRO A 118 -7.75 6.40 -9.40
N LEU A 119 -7.04 7.39 -9.93
CA LEU A 119 -7.20 8.81 -9.56
C LEU A 119 -8.29 9.51 -10.37
N ILE A 120 -8.81 8.89 -11.42
CA ILE A 120 -9.83 9.44 -12.30
C ILE A 120 -11.12 8.65 -12.12
N GLU A 121 -12.15 9.32 -11.59
CA GLU A 121 -13.47 8.70 -11.44
C GLU A 121 -14.12 8.44 -12.81
N ASP A 122 -14.66 7.24 -12.97
CA ASP A 122 -15.43 6.80 -14.12
C ASP A 122 -16.61 5.96 -13.64
N GLU A 123 -17.82 6.50 -13.70
CA GLU A 123 -19.03 5.82 -13.22
C GLU A 123 -19.28 4.46 -13.89
N ASN A 124 -18.80 4.29 -15.13
CA ASN A 124 -18.90 3.06 -15.90
C ASN A 124 -17.65 2.18 -15.79
N GLY A 125 -16.69 2.56 -14.93
CA GLY A 125 -15.43 1.85 -14.76
C GLY A 125 -15.61 0.44 -14.22
N ASP A 126 -14.75 -0.45 -14.66
CA ASP A 126 -14.77 -1.87 -14.29
C ASP A 126 -14.25 -2.13 -12.87
N PHE A 127 -13.52 -1.19 -12.30
CA PHE A 127 -12.90 -1.31 -10.99
C PHE A 127 -13.55 -0.38 -9.96
N LEU A 128 -13.50 -0.79 -8.70
CA LEU A 128 -13.95 0.00 -7.54
C LEU A 128 -12.75 0.29 -6.64
N GLU A 129 -12.44 1.55 -6.42
CA GLU A 129 -11.49 1.96 -5.38
C GLU A 129 -12.18 2.07 -4.03
N ILE A 130 -11.57 1.46 -3.01
CA ILE A 130 -11.96 1.55 -1.60
C ILE A 130 -10.76 2.13 -0.84
N PRO A 131 -10.66 3.45 -0.71
CA PRO A 131 -9.44 4.09 -0.24
C PRO A 131 -9.15 3.77 1.23
N ILE A 132 -7.85 3.71 1.54
CA ILE A 132 -7.37 3.53 2.90
C ILE A 132 -7.61 4.82 3.68
N SER A 133 -8.17 4.72 4.88
CA SER A 133 -8.40 5.86 5.76
C SER A 133 -7.08 6.56 6.12
N SER A 134 -7.01 7.84 5.88
CA SER A 134 -5.86 8.68 6.21
C SER A 134 -6.28 9.95 6.93
N VAL A 135 -5.42 10.48 7.77
CA VAL A 135 -5.65 11.73 8.50
C VAL A 135 -4.48 12.68 8.35
N LYS A 136 -4.81 13.96 8.32
CA LYS A 136 -3.79 15.03 8.38
C LYS A 136 -3.11 15.00 9.76
N THR A 137 -1.80 14.87 9.76
CA THR A 137 -0.96 14.87 10.95
C THR A 137 -0.10 16.11 11.00
N THR A 138 0.25 16.53 12.22
CA THR A 138 1.12 17.67 12.46
C THR A 138 2.56 17.21 12.72
N PRO A 139 3.57 18.07 12.57
CA PRO A 139 4.93 17.76 12.99
C PRO A 139 5.02 17.22 14.42
N LEU A 140 4.24 17.77 15.35
CA LEU A 140 4.22 17.29 16.74
C LEU A 140 3.82 15.80 16.87
N PHE A 141 2.96 15.32 15.98
CA PHE A 141 2.63 13.88 15.93
C PHE A 141 3.87 13.05 15.63
N TYR A 142 4.68 13.46 14.68
CA TYR A 142 5.89 12.72 14.30
C TYR A 142 7.01 12.83 15.34
N PHE A 143 7.16 13.96 16.01
CA PHE A 143 8.04 14.07 17.16
C PHE A 143 7.65 13.08 18.26
N LYS A 144 6.37 13.01 18.61
CA LYS A 144 5.85 12.03 19.57
C LYS A 144 6.00 10.59 19.09
N PHE A 145 5.76 10.35 17.80
CA PHE A 145 5.94 9.03 17.19
C PHE A 145 7.39 8.55 17.29
N ILE A 146 8.36 9.41 16.95
CA ILE A 146 9.80 9.10 17.06
C ILE A 146 10.17 8.87 18.52
N PHE A 147 9.75 9.75 19.43
CA PHE A 147 10.00 9.59 20.86
C PHE A 147 9.48 8.25 21.37
N ASN A 148 8.26 7.87 21.03
CA ASN A 148 7.70 6.57 21.43
C ASN A 148 8.41 5.38 20.78
N LYS A 149 8.97 5.53 19.58
CA LYS A 149 9.75 4.47 18.93
C LYS A 149 11.05 4.16 19.70
N PHE A 150 11.69 5.18 20.30
CA PHE A 150 12.95 5.02 21.04
C PHE A 150 12.75 4.73 22.53
N PHE A 151 11.72 5.30 23.14
CA PHE A 151 11.49 5.26 24.60
C PHE A 151 10.18 4.57 24.99
N GLY A 152 9.36 4.18 24.03
CA GLY A 152 8.10 3.47 24.27
C GLY A 152 8.35 2.02 24.72
N GLY A 153 7.46 1.51 25.57
CA GLY A 153 7.47 0.10 25.99
C GLY A 153 7.02 -0.84 24.87
N GLU A 154 7.04 -2.15 25.14
CA GLU A 154 6.66 -3.23 24.20
C GLU A 154 5.32 -2.99 23.48
N LYS A 155 4.32 -2.40 24.17
CA LYS A 155 3.00 -2.08 23.60
C LYS A 155 3.04 -1.04 22.46
N GLN A 156 4.15 -0.31 22.32
CA GLN A 156 4.32 0.72 21.29
C GLN A 156 5.16 0.22 20.10
N LYS A 157 5.71 -0.98 20.19
CA LYS A 157 6.46 -1.58 19.10
C LYS A 157 5.53 -1.98 17.95
N SER A 158 5.99 -1.78 16.73
CA SER A 158 5.30 -2.28 15.53
C SER A 158 5.36 -3.80 15.49
N PHE A 159 4.34 -4.44 14.95
CA PHE A 159 4.36 -5.87 14.66
C PHE A 159 5.18 -6.14 13.40
N GLY A 160 5.81 -7.33 13.36
CA GLY A 160 6.55 -7.83 12.22
C GLY A 160 8.02 -7.41 12.19
N ASP A 161 8.77 -8.06 11.37
CA ASP A 161 10.20 -7.86 11.12
C ASP A 161 10.52 -6.60 10.30
N GLY A 162 9.48 -5.98 9.73
CA GLY A 162 9.49 -4.60 9.27
C GLY A 162 10.57 -4.25 8.25
N PHE A 163 10.91 -5.15 7.33
CA PHE A 163 11.74 -4.80 6.18
C PHE A 163 10.95 -3.81 5.30
N ALA A 164 11.11 -2.52 5.57
CA ALA A 164 10.55 -1.46 4.77
C ALA A 164 11.68 -0.65 4.14
N ILE A 165 11.50 -0.28 2.87
CA ILE A 165 12.39 0.71 2.26
C ILE A 165 12.34 1.98 3.11
N SER A 166 13.48 2.38 3.63
CA SER A 166 13.58 3.55 4.50
C SER A 166 13.26 4.82 3.74
N ASN A 167 12.53 5.72 4.38
CA ASN A 167 12.33 7.07 3.85
C ASN A 167 13.67 7.78 3.70
N SER A 168 13.82 8.58 2.63
CA SER A 168 15.00 9.42 2.46
C SER A 168 15.11 10.43 3.63
N LYS A 169 16.33 10.91 3.91
CA LYS A 169 16.58 11.95 4.94
C LYS A 169 15.69 13.19 4.73
N ASN A 170 15.48 13.59 3.48
CA ASN A 170 14.64 14.73 3.13
C ASN A 170 13.15 14.50 3.47
N GLN A 171 12.65 13.28 3.26
CA GLN A 171 11.27 12.93 3.63
C GLN A 171 11.06 12.94 5.15
N ILE A 172 12.04 12.43 5.92
CA ILE A 172 11.98 12.49 7.38
C ILE A 172 11.97 13.95 7.86
N PHE A 173 12.81 14.79 7.26
CA PHE A 173 12.83 16.23 7.57
C PHE A 173 11.48 16.89 7.28
N ASP A 174 10.90 16.63 6.11
CA ASP A 174 9.57 17.17 5.76
C ASP A 174 8.48 16.73 6.74
N LEU A 175 8.48 15.48 7.18
CA LEU A 175 7.53 14.98 8.19
C LEU A 175 7.65 15.71 9.55
N LEU A 176 8.86 16.14 9.91
CA LEU A 176 9.12 16.85 11.16
C LEU A 176 8.78 18.34 11.11
N PHE A 177 8.70 18.94 9.92
CA PHE A 177 8.51 20.38 9.78
C PHE A 177 7.24 20.78 9.01
N LYS A 178 6.61 19.83 8.29
CA LYS A 178 5.40 20.10 7.50
C LYS A 178 4.25 19.18 7.91
N PRO A 179 3.01 19.66 7.90
CA PRO A 179 1.85 18.78 8.00
C PRO A 179 1.85 17.78 6.85
N SER A 180 1.50 16.52 7.14
CA SER A 180 1.39 15.46 6.15
C SER A 180 0.16 14.60 6.39
N TYR A 181 -0.17 13.73 5.43
CA TYR A 181 -1.22 12.74 5.61
C TYR A 181 -0.61 11.39 5.99
N SER A 182 -1.17 10.73 6.98
CA SER A 182 -0.73 9.41 7.44
C SER A 182 -1.91 8.44 7.44
N VAL A 183 -1.64 7.25 6.95
CA VAL A 183 -2.57 6.12 7.04
C VAL A 183 -2.79 5.77 8.51
N ALA A 184 -4.04 5.54 8.87
CA ALA A 184 -4.38 4.97 10.17
C ALA A 184 -4.01 3.49 10.19
N SER A 185 -3.36 3.06 11.26
CA SER A 185 -2.90 1.69 11.46
C SER A 185 -3.30 1.24 12.85
N ILE A 186 -3.54 -0.07 13.02
CA ILE A 186 -3.87 -0.66 14.32
C ILE A 186 -2.64 -0.92 15.19
N ASP A 187 -1.44 -0.68 14.66
CA ASP A 187 -0.17 -0.94 15.32
C ASP A 187 0.45 0.30 15.96
N GLY A 188 1.13 0.10 17.07
CA GLY A 188 1.94 1.10 17.74
C GLY A 188 1.23 2.43 18.00
N TYR A 189 1.98 3.50 17.92
CA TYR A 189 1.49 4.86 18.18
C TYR A 189 0.43 5.34 17.16
N LYS A 190 0.46 4.79 15.94
CA LYS A 190 -0.48 5.17 14.88
C LYS A 190 -1.91 4.73 15.15
N ALA A 191 -2.14 3.75 16.02
CA ALA A 191 -3.49 3.35 16.42
C ALA A 191 -4.34 4.52 16.95
N SER A 192 -3.70 5.56 17.52
CA SER A 192 -4.38 6.79 17.93
C SER A 192 -5.05 7.55 16.77
N LEU A 193 -4.62 7.32 15.52
CA LEU A 193 -5.22 7.93 14.33
C LEU A 193 -6.59 7.34 13.99
N LEU A 194 -6.88 6.09 14.39
CA LEU A 194 -8.19 5.45 14.15
C LEU A 194 -9.34 6.27 14.74
N ASN A 195 -9.18 6.76 15.98
CA ASN A 195 -10.18 7.61 16.61
C ASN A 195 -10.39 8.95 15.87
N ARG A 196 -9.37 9.42 15.17
CA ARG A 196 -9.48 10.65 14.35
C ARG A 196 -10.18 10.36 13.04
N CYS A 197 -9.90 9.21 12.40
CA CYS A 197 -10.63 8.78 11.20
C CYS A 197 -12.13 8.64 11.49
N ALA A 198 -12.50 7.98 12.60
CA ALA A 198 -13.90 7.77 12.98
C ALA A 198 -14.68 9.08 13.27
N LYS A 199 -13.98 10.19 13.54
CA LYS A 199 -14.61 11.51 13.78
C LYS A 199 -14.69 12.37 12.51
N GLN A 200 -14.09 11.97 11.41
CA GLN A 200 -14.08 12.70 10.13
C GLN A 200 -15.19 12.22 9.18
N ASN A 201 -15.76 11.04 9.46
CA ASN A 201 -16.92 10.45 8.80
C ASN A 201 -18.19 10.68 9.64
#